data_63e99b5391cb7f4e1e949186835c6e56
#
_entry.id   63e99b5391cb7f4e1e949186835c6e56
#
_cell.length_a   1.000
_cell.length_b   1.000
_cell.length_c   1.000
_cell.angle_alpha   90.00
_cell.angle_beta   90.00
_cell.angle_gamma   90.00
#
_symmetry.space_group_name_H-M   'P 1'
#
loop_
_entity.id
_entity.type
_entity.pdbx_description
1 polymer ?
#
loop_
_entity_poly.entity_id
_entity_poly.type
_entity_poly.pdbx_seq_one_letter_code
_entity_poly.pdbx_strand_id
1 'polypeptide(L)'
;DSSPSRGLGDVYKRQSLKGIIEMPKLVIASINGPAAGIGAAFAMACDFRVMSEDSYILSVFSNIALVPDGGLNWLLARNIGYTKALEYAVEAKKISASECLEFGIANKVCSLNDLDDVTFSWAKKLSERSPQAVANTKKLMRESLEKKYLDTFEDEAKIQVEIFGNEEFKEGVSAFFAKRKPNFQK
;
A
#
# COMPACT_ATOMS: atom_id res chain seq x y z
N ASP A 1 23.50 -18.75 20.05
CA ASP A 1 22.43 -18.20 20.89
C ASP A 1 21.12 -18.13 20.05
N SER A 2 20.41 -19.25 20.00
CA SER A 2 19.08 -19.33 19.40
C SER A 2 18.04 -18.81 20.41
N SER A 3 18.04 -17.49 20.63
CA SER A 3 17.08 -16.87 21.54
C SER A 3 15.67 -17.03 20.96
N PRO A 4 14.71 -17.63 21.71
CA PRO A 4 13.31 -17.76 21.29
C PRO A 4 12.64 -16.42 20.96
N SER A 5 13.16 -15.31 21.48
CA SER A 5 12.67 -13.95 21.24
C SER A 5 12.88 -13.45 19.80
N ARG A 6 13.93 -13.93 19.09
CA ARG A 6 14.14 -13.56 17.67
C ARG A 6 13.09 -14.16 16.76
N GLY A 7 12.75 -15.44 16.95
CA GLY A 7 11.70 -16.09 16.18
C GLY A 7 10.31 -15.50 16.40
N LEU A 8 9.98 -15.12 17.64
CA LEU A 8 8.71 -14.45 17.96
C LEU A 8 8.61 -13.07 17.30
N GLY A 9 9.67 -12.27 17.31
CA GLY A 9 9.69 -10.95 16.65
C GLY A 9 9.39 -11.05 15.16
N ASP A 10 9.93 -12.05 14.46
CA ASP A 10 9.70 -12.26 13.03
C ASP A 10 8.27 -12.75 12.74
N VAL A 11 7.70 -13.58 13.61
CA VAL A 11 6.29 -14.01 13.50
C VAL A 11 5.35 -12.83 13.62
N TYR A 12 5.54 -11.94 14.61
CA TYR A 12 4.70 -10.75 14.78
C TYR A 12 4.82 -9.77 13.62
N LYS A 13 6.03 -9.52 13.11
CA LYS A 13 6.25 -8.68 11.93
C LYS A 13 5.49 -9.23 10.71
N ARG A 14 5.61 -10.53 10.45
CA ARG A 14 4.91 -11.20 9.35
C ARG A 14 3.40 -11.11 9.48
N GLN A 15 2.85 -11.33 10.69
CA GLN A 15 1.42 -11.22 10.93
C GLN A 15 0.91 -9.79 10.70
N SER A 16 1.63 -8.78 11.20
CA SER A 16 1.26 -7.37 11.03
C SER A 16 1.30 -6.94 9.57
N LEU A 17 2.36 -7.30 8.84
CA LEU A 17 2.47 -7.01 7.41
C LEU A 17 1.38 -7.73 6.60
N LYS A 18 1.12 -9.01 6.91
CA LYS A 18 0.03 -9.76 6.31
C LYS A 18 -1.31 -9.09 6.56
N GLY A 19 -1.56 -8.63 7.80
CA GLY A 19 -2.77 -7.89 8.16
C GLY A 19 -2.98 -6.63 7.30
N ILE A 20 -1.94 -5.84 7.04
CA ILE A 20 -2.01 -4.66 6.16
C ILE A 20 -2.39 -5.06 4.73
N ILE A 21 -1.74 -6.11 4.22
CA ILE A 21 -1.91 -6.57 2.83
C ILE A 21 -3.31 -7.16 2.61
N GLU A 22 -3.79 -7.99 3.54
CA GLU A 22 -5.05 -8.73 3.41
C GLU A 22 -6.28 -7.97 3.93
N MET A 23 -6.08 -6.87 4.66
CA MET A 23 -7.18 -6.06 5.19
C MET A 23 -8.13 -5.62 4.06
N PRO A 24 -9.45 -5.84 4.19
CA PRO A 24 -10.43 -5.43 3.18
C PRO A 24 -10.73 -3.91 3.23
N LYS A 25 -9.74 -3.12 3.60
CA LYS A 25 -9.75 -1.65 3.68
C LYS A 25 -8.45 -1.11 3.14
N LEU A 26 -8.48 0.11 2.62
CA LEU A 26 -7.26 0.81 2.22
C LEU A 26 -6.47 1.26 3.45
N VAL A 27 -5.18 1.10 3.37
CA VAL A 27 -4.23 1.53 4.41
C VAL A 27 -3.30 2.59 3.81
N ILE A 28 -3.24 3.74 4.45
CA ILE A 28 -2.38 4.86 4.04
C ILE A 28 -1.25 4.99 5.05
N ALA A 29 -0.01 4.93 4.58
CA ALA A 29 1.13 5.33 5.38
C ALA A 29 1.27 6.86 5.36
N SER A 30 1.23 7.48 6.55
CA SER A 30 1.56 8.89 6.74
C SER A 30 3.00 8.96 7.27
N ILE A 31 3.93 9.38 6.41
CA ILE A 31 5.37 9.28 6.67
C ILE A 31 5.91 10.65 7.02
N ASN A 32 6.13 10.89 8.32
CA ASN A 32 6.55 12.18 8.89
C ASN A 32 8.08 12.33 9.02
N GLY A 33 8.84 11.30 8.66
CA GLY A 33 10.30 11.28 8.79
C GLY A 33 10.90 10.01 8.18
N PRO A 34 12.06 9.54 8.68
CA PRO A 34 12.73 8.35 8.14
C PRO A 34 11.90 7.08 8.26
N ALA A 35 11.54 6.46 7.14
CA ALA A 35 11.03 5.09 7.08
C ALA A 35 12.19 4.14 6.73
N ALA A 36 12.86 3.58 7.75
CA ALA A 36 14.07 2.79 7.57
C ALA A 36 13.90 1.33 7.99
N GLY A 37 14.61 0.43 7.33
CA GLY A 37 14.60 -1.01 7.63
C GLY A 37 13.20 -1.60 7.59
N ILE A 38 12.76 -2.21 8.70
CA ILE A 38 11.41 -2.79 8.79
C ILE A 38 10.32 -1.71 8.70
N GLY A 39 10.59 -0.47 9.12
CA GLY A 39 9.68 0.67 8.93
C GLY A 39 9.44 0.97 7.44
N ALA A 40 10.48 0.84 6.60
CA ALA A 40 10.33 0.92 5.15
C ALA A 40 9.42 -0.20 4.60
N ALA A 41 9.58 -1.43 5.10
CA ALA A 41 8.73 -2.56 4.72
C ALA A 41 7.26 -2.31 5.09
N PHE A 42 6.97 -1.79 6.29
CA PHE A 42 5.62 -1.42 6.70
C PHE A 42 5.03 -0.31 5.81
N ALA A 43 5.79 0.76 5.57
CA ALA A 43 5.36 1.86 4.70
C ALA A 43 5.06 1.38 3.27
N MET A 44 5.92 0.51 2.73
CA MET A 44 5.77 -0.06 1.40
C MET A 44 4.63 -1.09 1.31
N ALA A 45 4.30 -1.80 2.39
CA ALA A 45 3.19 -2.74 2.43
C ALA A 45 1.81 -2.05 2.43
N CYS A 46 1.72 -0.79 2.85
CA CYS A 46 0.50 0.00 2.76
C CYS A 46 0.06 0.19 1.31
N ASP A 47 -1.22 0.47 1.09
CA ASP A 47 -1.76 0.68 -0.26
C ASP A 47 -1.32 2.03 -0.82
N PHE A 48 -1.31 3.05 0.03
CA PHE A 48 -0.92 4.42 -0.34
C PHE A 48 0.09 5.01 0.65
N ARG A 49 0.79 6.05 0.21
CA ARG A 49 1.79 6.78 1.00
C ARG A 49 1.64 8.28 0.79
N VAL A 50 1.51 9.02 1.91
CA VAL A 50 1.65 10.46 1.97
C VAL A 50 2.93 10.74 2.76
N MET A 51 3.83 11.54 2.20
CA MET A 51 5.16 11.79 2.77
C MET A 51 5.36 13.27 3.07
N SER A 52 6.03 13.58 4.17
CA SER A 52 6.57 14.92 4.36
C SER A 52 7.79 15.13 3.44
N GLU A 53 8.05 16.40 3.06
CA GLU A 53 9.13 16.75 2.13
C GLU A 53 10.51 16.27 2.58
N ASP A 54 10.76 16.28 3.89
CA ASP A 54 12.04 15.87 4.48
C ASP A 54 12.10 14.37 4.83
N SER A 55 11.03 13.62 4.60
CA SER A 55 10.99 12.18 4.85
C SER A 55 11.66 11.39 3.73
N TYR A 56 12.01 10.14 4.03
CA TYR A 56 12.62 9.25 3.05
C TYR A 56 12.36 7.78 3.38
N ILE A 57 12.50 6.92 2.38
CA ILE A 57 12.53 5.47 2.55
C ILE A 57 13.98 4.99 2.45
N LEU A 58 14.37 4.04 3.30
CA LEU A 58 15.74 3.54 3.37
C LEU A 58 15.80 2.04 3.66
N SER A 59 16.42 1.29 2.76
CA SER A 59 16.82 -0.09 3.01
C SER A 59 18.21 -0.09 3.68
N VAL A 60 18.23 -0.08 5.02
CA VAL A 60 19.48 0.09 5.81
C VAL A 60 20.25 -1.22 6.03
N PHE A 61 19.71 -2.34 5.60
CA PHE A 61 20.16 -3.69 6.00
C PHE A 61 21.59 -4.02 5.58
N SER A 62 22.03 -3.62 4.40
CA SER A 62 23.40 -3.85 3.89
C SER A 62 24.48 -3.23 4.80
N ASN A 63 24.17 -2.13 5.48
CA ASN A 63 25.09 -1.47 6.41
C ASN A 63 25.45 -2.34 7.65
N ILE A 64 24.64 -3.34 7.93
CA ILE A 64 24.81 -4.26 9.07
C ILE A 64 24.92 -5.73 8.62
N ALA A 65 25.33 -5.95 7.36
CA ALA A 65 25.52 -7.27 6.75
C ALA A 65 24.24 -8.15 6.79
N LEU A 66 23.07 -7.55 6.68
CA LEU A 66 21.78 -8.24 6.57
C LEU A 66 21.16 -8.01 5.18
N VAL A 67 20.21 -8.86 4.84
CA VAL A 67 19.35 -8.67 3.68
C VAL A 67 18.05 -7.97 4.09
N PRO A 68 17.42 -7.17 3.19
CA PRO A 68 16.12 -6.58 3.47
C PRO A 68 15.10 -7.65 3.82
N ASP A 69 14.32 -7.40 4.89
CA ASP A 69 13.25 -8.28 5.37
C ASP A 69 11.85 -7.66 5.18
N GLY A 70 10.81 -8.33 5.69
CA GLY A 70 9.44 -7.85 5.59
C GLY A 70 8.89 -7.73 4.15
N GLY A 71 9.51 -8.42 3.19
CA GLY A 71 9.12 -8.34 1.78
C GLY A 71 9.61 -7.08 1.06
N LEU A 72 10.48 -6.28 1.69
CA LEU A 72 10.93 -5.00 1.13
C LEU A 72 11.60 -5.15 -0.24
N ASN A 73 12.39 -6.23 -0.45
CA ASN A 73 12.99 -6.52 -1.77
C ASN A 73 11.93 -6.65 -2.87
N TRP A 74 10.88 -7.42 -2.58
CA TRP A 74 9.79 -7.63 -3.53
C TRP A 74 9.04 -6.32 -3.81
N LEU A 75 8.72 -5.57 -2.75
CA LEU A 75 8.00 -4.30 -2.84
C LEU A 75 8.79 -3.25 -3.61
N LEU A 76 10.08 -3.09 -3.34
CA LEU A 76 10.94 -2.14 -4.07
C LEU A 76 11.04 -2.53 -5.55
N ALA A 77 11.38 -3.79 -5.86
CA ALA A 77 11.54 -4.22 -7.24
C ALA A 77 10.26 -4.04 -8.07
N ARG A 78 9.09 -4.23 -7.48
CA ARG A 78 7.79 -4.01 -8.14
C ARG A 78 7.46 -2.54 -8.37
N ASN A 79 7.88 -1.66 -7.46
CA ASN A 79 7.58 -0.23 -7.58
C ASN A 79 8.57 0.51 -8.51
N ILE A 80 9.87 0.21 -8.44
CA ILE A 80 10.91 0.99 -9.13
C ILE A 80 11.77 0.18 -10.11
N GLY A 81 11.40 -1.08 -10.31
CA GLY A 81 12.13 -2.00 -11.17
C GLY A 81 13.40 -2.58 -10.53
N TYR A 82 13.85 -3.73 -11.04
CA TYR A 82 14.92 -4.54 -10.43
C TYR A 82 16.21 -3.77 -10.23
N THR A 83 16.75 -3.13 -11.28
CA THR A 83 18.07 -2.50 -11.25
C THR A 83 18.14 -1.36 -10.22
N LYS A 84 17.13 -0.48 -10.23
CA LYS A 84 17.07 0.64 -9.29
C LYS A 84 16.83 0.16 -7.84
N ALA A 85 15.95 -0.82 -7.65
CA ALA A 85 15.71 -1.42 -6.34
C ALA A 85 16.98 -2.05 -5.77
N LEU A 86 17.75 -2.77 -6.59
CA LEU A 86 19.01 -3.38 -6.18
C LEU A 86 20.05 -2.33 -5.80
N GLU A 87 20.23 -1.28 -6.60
CA GLU A 87 21.12 -0.16 -6.32
C GLU A 87 20.82 0.44 -4.93
N TYR A 88 19.58 0.88 -4.71
CA TYR A 88 19.17 1.50 -3.44
C TYR A 88 19.30 0.57 -2.24
N ALA A 89 19.02 -0.73 -2.41
CA ALA A 89 19.11 -1.70 -1.34
C ALA A 89 20.56 -2.04 -0.96
N VAL A 90 21.44 -2.22 -1.96
CA VAL A 90 22.85 -2.60 -1.73
C VAL A 90 23.66 -1.41 -1.24
N GLU A 91 23.47 -0.23 -1.81
CA GLU A 91 24.17 0.99 -1.40
C GLU A 91 23.58 1.60 -0.12
N ALA A 92 22.48 1.06 0.43
CA ALA A 92 21.72 1.65 1.52
C ALA A 92 21.45 3.15 1.28
N LYS A 93 21.04 3.46 0.06
CA LYS A 93 20.76 4.81 -0.40
C LYS A 93 19.36 5.25 0.03
N LYS A 94 19.24 6.50 0.45
CA LYS A 94 17.93 7.10 0.77
C LYS A 94 17.16 7.31 -0.54
N ILE A 95 15.87 6.97 -0.51
CA ILE A 95 14.91 7.39 -1.53
C ILE A 95 14.16 8.58 -0.93
N SER A 96 14.48 9.79 -1.32
CA SER A 96 13.86 11.02 -0.83
C SER A 96 12.36 11.07 -1.13
N ALA A 97 11.60 11.92 -0.45
CA ALA A 97 10.18 12.09 -0.71
C ALA A 97 9.90 12.48 -2.17
N SER A 98 10.74 13.35 -2.76
CA SER A 98 10.63 13.75 -4.17
C SER A 98 10.89 12.59 -5.13
N GLU A 99 11.94 11.78 -4.87
CA GLU A 99 12.20 10.57 -5.67
C GLU A 99 11.09 9.53 -5.47
N CYS A 100 10.55 9.38 -4.25
CA CYS A 100 9.41 8.50 -4.02
C CYS A 100 8.18 8.93 -4.83
N LEU A 101 7.94 10.23 -4.99
CA LEU A 101 6.87 10.74 -5.83
C LEU A 101 7.14 10.48 -7.32
N GLU A 102 8.36 10.74 -7.78
CA GLU A 102 8.79 10.52 -9.17
C GLU A 102 8.69 9.04 -9.56
N PHE A 103 9.09 8.13 -8.67
CA PHE A 103 9.06 6.68 -8.91
C PHE A 103 7.69 6.04 -8.70
N GLY A 104 6.68 6.81 -8.27
CA GLY A 104 5.35 6.27 -7.97
C GLY A 104 5.26 5.51 -6.65
N ILE A 105 6.28 5.56 -5.80
CA ILE A 105 6.23 5.03 -4.44
C ILE A 105 5.29 5.87 -3.59
N ALA A 106 5.48 7.18 -3.56
CA ALA A 106 4.58 8.11 -2.86
C ALA A 106 3.44 8.56 -3.78
N ASN A 107 2.25 8.69 -3.20
CA ASN A 107 1.10 9.24 -3.91
C ASN A 107 1.01 10.77 -3.74
N LYS A 108 1.50 11.28 -2.61
CA LYS A 108 1.51 12.71 -2.28
C LYS A 108 2.75 13.05 -1.45
N VAL A 109 3.24 14.27 -1.65
CA VAL A 109 4.28 14.89 -0.82
C VAL A 109 3.77 16.27 -0.42
N CYS A 110 3.97 16.65 0.83
CA CYS A 110 3.57 17.95 1.38
C CYS A 110 4.48 18.36 2.54
N SER A 111 4.29 19.59 3.05
CA SER A 111 5.00 20.02 4.25
C SER A 111 4.67 19.11 5.44
N LEU A 112 5.58 19.01 6.42
CA LEU A 112 5.30 18.24 7.64
C LEU A 112 4.08 18.78 8.39
N ASN A 113 3.86 20.10 8.36
CA ASN A 113 2.72 20.72 9.03
C ASN A 113 1.37 20.36 8.39
N ASP A 114 1.36 20.11 7.09
CA ASP A 114 0.14 19.76 6.34
C ASP A 114 -0.10 18.25 6.26
N LEU A 115 0.84 17.42 6.73
CA LEU A 115 0.85 15.97 6.51
C LEU A 115 -0.43 15.30 7.01
N ASP A 116 -0.86 15.63 8.21
CA ASP A 116 -2.06 15.03 8.80
C ASP A 116 -3.32 15.47 8.05
N ASP A 117 -3.46 16.75 7.76
CA ASP A 117 -4.62 17.30 7.04
C ASP A 117 -4.73 16.71 5.63
N VAL A 118 -3.62 16.59 4.90
CA VAL A 118 -3.57 15.99 3.57
C VAL A 118 -3.94 14.49 3.64
N THR A 119 -3.41 13.78 4.63
CA THR A 119 -3.66 12.36 4.81
C THR A 119 -5.12 12.10 5.18
N PHE A 120 -5.64 12.79 6.19
CA PHE A 120 -7.02 12.59 6.65
C PHE A 120 -8.06 13.05 5.62
N SER A 121 -7.82 14.17 4.94
CA SER A 121 -8.71 14.64 3.87
C SER A 121 -8.79 13.61 2.72
N TRP A 122 -7.66 12.98 2.38
CA TRP A 122 -7.63 11.95 1.37
C TRP A 122 -8.28 10.66 1.85
N ALA A 123 -8.01 10.21 3.08
CA ALA A 123 -8.67 9.05 3.68
C ALA A 123 -10.20 9.21 3.69
N LYS A 124 -10.69 10.40 4.08
CA LYS A 124 -12.12 10.74 4.05
C LYS A 124 -12.70 10.65 2.65
N LYS A 125 -12.01 11.19 1.64
CA LYS A 125 -12.45 11.08 0.23
C LYS A 125 -12.52 9.63 -0.24
N LEU A 126 -11.55 8.80 0.16
CA LEU A 126 -11.53 7.37 -0.21
C LEU A 126 -12.61 6.57 0.52
N SER A 127 -12.92 6.92 1.77
CA SER A 127 -13.98 6.26 2.55
C SER A 127 -15.40 6.53 2.02
N GLU A 128 -15.57 7.49 1.13
CA GLU A 128 -16.85 7.75 0.43
C GLU A 128 -17.13 6.73 -0.70
N ARG A 129 -16.17 5.85 -1.00
CA ARG A 129 -16.32 4.80 -2.02
C ARG A 129 -17.04 3.58 -1.45
N SER A 130 -17.63 2.77 -2.33
CA SER A 130 -18.23 1.48 -1.97
C SER A 130 -17.20 0.60 -1.24
N PRO A 131 -17.43 0.21 0.04
CA PRO A 131 -16.52 -0.64 0.78
C PRO A 131 -16.21 -1.97 0.09
N GLN A 132 -17.23 -2.59 -0.48
CA GLN A 132 -17.10 -3.87 -1.17
C GLN A 132 -16.31 -3.73 -2.48
N ALA A 133 -16.58 -2.70 -3.27
CA ALA A 133 -15.82 -2.46 -4.50
C ALA A 133 -14.35 -2.17 -4.18
N VAL A 134 -14.05 -1.36 -3.14
CA VAL A 134 -12.68 -1.07 -2.71
C VAL A 134 -11.96 -2.32 -2.25
N ALA A 135 -12.59 -3.14 -1.39
CA ALA A 135 -12.00 -4.38 -0.89
C ALA A 135 -11.64 -5.35 -2.02
N ASN A 136 -12.57 -5.55 -2.94
CA ASN A 136 -12.36 -6.44 -4.09
C ASN A 136 -11.33 -5.89 -5.08
N THR A 137 -11.33 -4.58 -5.34
CA THR A 137 -10.31 -3.95 -6.19
C THR A 137 -8.91 -4.12 -5.60
N LYS A 138 -8.74 -3.87 -4.28
CA LYS A 138 -7.46 -4.08 -3.59
C LYS A 138 -7.00 -5.53 -3.72
N LYS A 139 -7.89 -6.49 -3.46
CA LYS A 139 -7.59 -7.92 -3.57
C LYS A 139 -7.13 -8.27 -4.98
N LEU A 140 -7.92 -7.95 -5.99
CA LEU A 140 -7.63 -8.25 -7.40
C LEU A 140 -6.31 -7.61 -7.85
N MET A 141 -6.06 -6.34 -7.52
CA MET A 141 -4.83 -5.64 -7.86
C MET A 141 -3.59 -6.32 -7.25
N ARG A 142 -3.66 -6.77 -5.99
CA ARG A 142 -2.55 -7.47 -5.35
C ARG A 142 -2.32 -8.86 -5.93
N GLU A 143 -3.39 -9.61 -6.19
CA GLU A 143 -3.32 -10.95 -6.79
C GLU A 143 -2.83 -10.90 -8.24
N SER A 144 -3.16 -9.85 -9.01
CA SER A 144 -2.74 -9.69 -10.41
C SER A 144 -1.22 -9.60 -10.57
N LEU A 145 -0.50 -9.19 -9.53
CA LEU A 145 0.96 -9.14 -9.55
C LEU A 145 1.63 -10.53 -9.66
N GLU A 146 0.89 -11.59 -9.34
CA GLU A 146 1.38 -12.99 -9.34
C GLU A 146 0.70 -13.85 -10.41
N LYS A 147 -0.29 -13.30 -11.14
CA LYS A 147 -1.12 -14.03 -12.10
C LYS A 147 -0.84 -13.60 -13.54
N LYS A 148 -1.24 -14.43 -14.49
CA LYS A 148 -1.31 -14.05 -15.90
C LYS A 148 -2.55 -13.20 -16.16
N TYR A 149 -2.51 -12.39 -17.22
CA TYR A 149 -3.60 -11.49 -17.58
C TYR A 149 -4.96 -12.18 -17.69
N LEU A 150 -5.02 -13.34 -18.37
CA LEU A 150 -6.29 -14.06 -18.57
C LEU A 150 -6.84 -14.62 -17.27
N ASP A 151 -5.99 -15.10 -16.37
CA ASP A 151 -6.42 -15.61 -15.06
C ASP A 151 -6.99 -14.46 -14.21
N THR A 152 -6.38 -13.28 -14.28
CA THR A 152 -6.89 -12.06 -13.62
C THR A 152 -8.25 -11.65 -14.16
N PHE A 153 -8.44 -11.69 -15.47
CA PHE A 153 -9.71 -11.38 -16.13
C PHE A 153 -10.84 -12.32 -15.67
N GLU A 154 -10.56 -13.62 -15.51
CA GLU A 154 -11.54 -14.57 -14.98
C GLU A 154 -11.93 -14.27 -13.53
N ASP A 155 -10.97 -13.90 -12.68
CA ASP A 155 -11.25 -13.55 -11.28
C ASP A 155 -12.05 -12.26 -11.17
N GLU A 156 -11.75 -11.25 -11.99
CA GLU A 156 -12.54 -10.04 -12.10
C GLU A 156 -13.99 -10.34 -12.49
N ALA A 157 -14.20 -11.18 -13.50
CA ALA A 157 -15.53 -11.57 -13.95
C ALA A 157 -16.34 -12.28 -12.85
N LYS A 158 -15.72 -13.19 -12.09
CA LYS A 158 -16.37 -13.87 -10.96
C LYS A 158 -16.84 -12.88 -9.90
N ILE A 159 -15.92 -12.00 -9.46
CA ILE A 159 -16.23 -10.99 -8.43
C ILE A 159 -17.28 -10.01 -8.95
N GLN A 160 -17.21 -9.60 -10.23
CA GLN A 160 -18.19 -8.70 -10.83
C GLN A 160 -19.61 -9.31 -10.80
N VAL A 161 -19.74 -10.61 -11.06
CA VAL A 161 -21.02 -11.33 -10.96
C VAL A 161 -21.55 -11.35 -9.52
N GLU A 162 -20.67 -11.58 -8.53
CA GLU A 162 -21.05 -11.61 -7.12
C GLU A 162 -21.57 -10.28 -6.60
N ILE A 163 -20.97 -9.16 -7.04
CA ILE A 163 -21.35 -7.81 -6.56
C ILE A 163 -22.46 -7.16 -7.42
N PHE A 164 -22.68 -7.66 -8.63
CA PHE A 164 -23.71 -7.13 -9.53
C PHE A 164 -25.11 -7.27 -8.94
N GLY A 165 -25.82 -6.15 -8.83
CA GLY A 165 -27.20 -6.13 -8.31
C GLY A 165 -27.31 -6.09 -6.78
N ASN A 166 -26.21 -6.07 -6.04
CA ASN A 166 -26.23 -5.86 -4.58
C ASN A 166 -26.67 -4.42 -4.21
N GLU A 167 -26.85 -4.14 -2.93
CA GLU A 167 -27.33 -2.84 -2.46
C GLU A 167 -26.38 -1.68 -2.80
N GLU A 168 -25.05 -1.89 -2.70
CA GLU A 168 -24.08 -0.86 -3.06
C GLU A 168 -24.11 -0.58 -4.58
N PHE A 169 -24.25 -1.62 -5.40
CA PHE A 169 -24.42 -1.46 -6.85
C PHE A 169 -25.68 -0.66 -7.20
N LYS A 170 -26.83 -1.01 -6.60
CA LYS A 170 -28.10 -0.30 -6.81
C LYS A 170 -28.00 1.16 -6.41
N GLU A 171 -27.40 1.44 -5.26
CA GLU A 171 -27.16 2.81 -4.81
C GLU A 171 -26.26 3.58 -5.79
N GLY A 172 -25.16 2.97 -6.22
CA GLY A 172 -24.24 3.57 -7.19
C GLY A 172 -24.92 3.94 -8.50
N VAL A 173 -25.70 3.02 -9.06
CA VAL A 173 -26.47 3.23 -10.30
C VAL A 173 -27.54 4.31 -10.10
N SER A 174 -28.31 4.24 -9.02
CA SER A 174 -29.32 5.24 -8.69
C SER A 174 -28.73 6.64 -8.56
N ALA A 175 -27.63 6.77 -7.83
CA ALA A 175 -26.92 8.03 -7.64
C ALA A 175 -26.39 8.60 -8.96
N PHE A 176 -25.84 7.74 -9.83
CA PHE A 176 -25.33 8.13 -11.14
C PHE A 176 -26.43 8.74 -12.02
N PHE A 177 -27.60 8.07 -12.16
CA PHE A 177 -28.70 8.60 -12.94
C PHE A 177 -29.33 9.85 -12.33
N ALA A 178 -29.37 9.93 -10.99
CA ALA A 178 -29.87 11.10 -10.26
C ALA A 178 -28.86 12.26 -10.21
N LYS A 179 -27.64 12.11 -10.76
CA LYS A 179 -26.53 13.10 -10.70
C LYS A 179 -26.22 13.59 -9.29
N ARG A 180 -26.30 12.70 -8.31
CA ARG A 180 -25.97 12.97 -6.89
C ARG A 180 -24.79 12.11 -6.44
N LYS A 181 -24.18 12.48 -5.29
CA LYS A 181 -23.23 11.60 -4.63
C LYS A 181 -23.92 10.32 -4.15
N PRO A 182 -23.31 9.14 -4.34
CA PRO A 182 -23.78 7.91 -3.72
C PRO A 182 -23.51 7.90 -2.21
N ASN A 183 -24.33 7.19 -1.45
CA ASN A 183 -24.15 6.97 -0.02
C ASN A 183 -23.98 5.48 0.27
N PHE A 184 -22.73 5.03 0.37
CA PHE A 184 -22.35 3.65 0.64
C PHE A 184 -22.16 3.36 2.14
N GLN A 185 -22.44 4.31 3.03
CA GLN A 185 -22.22 4.22 4.48
C GLN A 185 -23.51 3.92 5.26
N LYS A 186 -24.46 3.21 4.63
CA LYS A 186 -25.72 2.81 5.28
C LYS A 186 -25.57 1.54 6.07
#